data_36704f8607c4b2d00b394d66956d8284
#
_entry.id   36704f8607c4b2d00b394d66956d8284
#
_cell.length_a   1.000
_cell.length_b   1.000
_cell.length_c   1.000
_cell.angle_alpha   90.00
_cell.angle_beta   90.00
_cell.angle_gamma   90.00
#
_symmetry.space_group_name_H-M   'P 1'
#
loop_
_entity.id
_entity.type
_entity.pdbx_description
1 polymer ?
#
loop_
_entity_poly.entity_id
_entity_poly.type
_entity_poly.pdbx_seq_one_letter_code
_entity_poly.pdbx_strand_id
1 'polypeptide(L)'
;MSDEVAAPGTRSAARRRALDILFEADLLGRPVAEVLDRHRADREAGAPDAYTVELVDGVAGLLPELDARITDAAEHWTIERMPLVDRNLLRLAVFELAARPEVPTAVVLDEAIELAKLLSTADSGRFVNGVLAAIAAEVRGPA
;
A
#
# COMPACT_ATOMS: atom_id res chain seq x y z
N MET A 1 -4.32 25.30 -10.68
CA MET A 1 -4.10 24.85 -10.40
C MET A 1 -3.70 24.18 -10.09
N SER A 2 -3.66 24.18 -9.80
CA SER A 2 -3.35 23.48 -9.47
C SER A 2 -3.02 22.74 -9.01
N ASP A 3 -3.20 22.71 -9.08
CA ASP A 3 -2.91 21.90 -8.75
C ASP A 3 -2.32 21.34 -8.53
N GLU A 4 -2.61 21.78 -8.75
CA GLU A 4 -2.08 21.26 -8.77
C GLU A 4 -1.11 20.43 -8.58
N VAL A 5 -0.87 20.94 -9.77
CA VAL A 5 0.23 20.07 -9.35
C VAL A 5 -0.08 19.53 -7.98
N ALA A 6 -0.15 18.26 -7.86
CA ALA A 6 -0.38 17.67 -6.57
C ALA A 6 0.69 18.17 -5.62
N ALA A 7 0.28 18.80 -4.55
CA ALA A 7 1.17 19.11 -3.44
C ALA A 7 1.85 17.81 -3.02
N PRO A 8 3.10 17.84 -2.57
CA PRO A 8 3.79 16.59 -2.17
C PRO A 8 2.99 15.73 -1.21
N GLY A 9 2.17 16.32 -0.33
CA GLY A 9 1.34 15.58 0.63
C GLY A 9 0.12 14.91 0.02
N THR A 10 -0.26 15.24 -1.21
CA THR A 10 -1.49 14.74 -1.81
C THR A 10 -1.46 13.23 -2.03
N ARG A 11 -0.38 12.70 -2.60
CA ARG A 11 -0.25 11.27 -2.79
C ARG A 11 0.04 10.54 -1.49
N SER A 12 0.74 11.18 -0.56
CA SER A 12 0.93 10.62 0.77
C SER A 12 -0.40 10.42 1.48
N ALA A 13 -1.27 11.42 1.41
CA ALA A 13 -2.62 11.32 1.99
C ALA A 13 -3.45 10.24 1.28
N ALA A 14 -3.34 10.15 -0.04
CA ALA A 14 -4.04 9.13 -0.81
C ALA A 14 -3.58 7.73 -0.43
N ARG A 15 -2.29 7.52 -0.24
CA ARG A 15 -1.73 6.24 0.21
C ARG A 15 -2.21 5.87 1.59
N ARG A 16 -2.24 6.85 2.50
CA ARG A 16 -2.71 6.63 3.86
C ARG A 16 -4.16 6.17 3.84
N ARG A 17 -5.00 6.82 3.05
CA ARG A 17 -6.40 6.44 2.97
C ARG A 17 -6.59 5.07 2.32
N ALA A 18 -5.79 4.76 1.30
CA ALA A 18 -5.83 3.44 0.67
C ALA A 18 -5.47 2.36 1.70
N LEU A 19 -4.45 2.60 2.51
CA LEU A 19 -4.08 1.67 3.56
C LEU A 19 -5.23 1.48 4.56
N ASP A 20 -5.88 2.55 4.96
CA ASP A 20 -7.02 2.47 5.88
C ASP A 20 -8.14 1.60 5.32
N ILE A 21 -8.45 1.74 4.03
CA ILE A 21 -9.50 0.96 3.38
C ILE A 21 -9.11 -0.52 3.30
N LEU A 22 -7.88 -0.80 2.88
CA LEU A 22 -7.40 -2.18 2.78
C LEU A 22 -7.32 -2.85 4.15
N PHE A 23 -6.86 -2.11 5.15
CA PHE A 23 -6.79 -2.60 6.52
C PHE A 23 -8.19 -2.95 7.04
N GLU A 24 -9.15 -2.08 6.83
CA GLU A 24 -10.52 -2.29 7.29
C GLU A 24 -11.13 -3.53 6.63
N ALA A 25 -10.96 -3.67 5.32
CA ALA A 25 -11.48 -4.82 4.58
C ALA A 25 -10.88 -6.12 5.12
N ASP A 26 -9.56 -6.12 5.35
CA ASP A 26 -8.85 -7.28 5.85
C ASP A 26 -9.29 -7.64 7.27
N LEU A 27 -9.35 -6.63 8.15
CA LEU A 27 -9.73 -6.82 9.54
C LEU A 27 -11.16 -7.37 9.68
N LEU A 28 -12.07 -6.87 8.88
CA LEU A 28 -13.48 -7.26 8.95
C LEU A 28 -13.83 -8.47 8.08
N GLY A 29 -12.90 -8.92 7.25
CA GLY A 29 -13.14 -10.02 6.32
C GLY A 29 -14.18 -9.65 5.28
N ARG A 30 -14.20 -8.41 4.83
CA ARG A 30 -15.17 -7.92 3.86
C ARG A 30 -14.52 -7.65 2.52
N PRO A 31 -15.30 -7.74 1.41
CA PRO A 31 -14.78 -7.38 0.09
C PRO A 31 -14.27 -5.94 0.08
N VAL A 32 -13.13 -5.71 -0.55
CA VAL A 32 -12.55 -4.37 -0.66
C VAL A 32 -13.52 -3.39 -1.32
N ALA A 33 -14.24 -3.84 -2.36
CA ALA A 33 -15.20 -2.99 -3.06
C ALA A 33 -16.30 -2.48 -2.13
N GLU A 34 -16.77 -3.32 -1.21
CA GLU A 34 -17.80 -2.92 -0.26
C GLU A 34 -17.29 -1.83 0.70
N VAL A 35 -16.07 -1.99 1.19
CA VAL A 35 -15.48 -1.01 2.10
C VAL A 35 -15.22 0.31 1.36
N LEU A 36 -14.73 0.23 0.13
CA LEU A 36 -14.53 1.41 -0.69
C LEU A 36 -15.84 2.18 -0.91
N ASP A 37 -16.93 1.46 -1.19
CA ASP A 37 -18.24 2.10 -1.37
C ASP A 37 -18.71 2.80 -0.11
N ARG A 38 -18.44 2.23 1.06
CA ARG A 38 -18.79 2.89 2.33
C ARG A 38 -18.00 4.18 2.51
N HIS A 39 -16.72 4.15 2.14
CA HIS A 39 -15.89 5.36 2.21
C HIS A 39 -16.38 6.43 1.22
N ARG A 40 -16.86 6.03 0.05
CA ARG A 40 -17.43 6.98 -0.91
C ARG A 40 -18.67 7.67 -0.37
N ALA A 41 -19.44 6.97 0.45
CA ALA A 41 -20.68 7.51 1.03
C ALA A 41 -20.45 8.31 2.29
N ASP A 42 -19.26 8.28 2.87
CA ASP A 42 -18.95 8.96 4.10
C ASP A 42 -18.75 10.45 3.86
N ARG A 43 -19.72 11.24 4.25
CA ARG A 43 -19.70 12.69 4.02
C ARG A 43 -18.68 13.42 4.88
N GLU A 44 -18.39 12.91 6.07
CA GLU A 44 -17.42 13.54 6.96
C GLU A 44 -15.99 13.37 6.43
N ALA A 45 -15.66 12.17 6.02
CA ALA A 45 -14.33 11.89 5.49
C ALA A 45 -14.14 12.44 4.08
N GLY A 46 -15.24 12.64 3.36
CA GLY A 46 -15.20 13.04 1.95
C GLY A 46 -14.92 11.85 1.03
N ALA A 47 -15.18 11.99 -0.23
CA ALA A 47 -14.94 10.93 -1.21
C ALA A 47 -13.44 10.66 -1.32
N PRO A 48 -13.04 9.38 -1.44
CA PRO A 48 -11.62 9.06 -1.68
C PRO A 48 -11.12 9.69 -2.97
N ASP A 49 -9.90 10.16 -2.91
CA ASP A 49 -9.17 10.71 -4.04
C ASP A 49 -9.04 9.64 -5.14
N ALA A 50 -8.96 10.09 -6.40
CA ALA A 50 -8.80 9.17 -7.55
C ALA A 50 -7.61 8.23 -7.38
N TYR A 51 -6.49 8.74 -6.84
CA TYR A 51 -5.32 7.90 -6.63
C TYR A 51 -5.57 6.83 -5.57
N THR A 52 -6.31 7.18 -4.51
CA THR A 52 -6.72 6.20 -3.50
C THR A 52 -7.52 5.05 -4.14
N VAL A 53 -8.49 5.40 -4.98
CA VAL A 53 -9.33 4.41 -5.66
C VAL A 53 -8.49 3.52 -6.55
N GLU A 54 -7.57 4.10 -7.29
CA GLU A 54 -6.68 3.37 -8.18
C GLU A 54 -5.82 2.36 -7.41
N LEU A 55 -5.28 2.77 -6.26
CA LEU A 55 -4.47 1.89 -5.43
C LEU A 55 -5.30 0.75 -4.85
N VAL A 56 -6.47 1.07 -4.31
CA VAL A 56 -7.34 0.08 -3.68
C VAL A 56 -7.84 -0.94 -4.71
N ASP A 57 -8.32 -0.47 -5.85
CA ASP A 57 -8.78 -1.36 -6.92
C ASP A 57 -7.65 -2.20 -7.48
N GLY A 58 -6.48 -1.61 -7.63
CA GLY A 58 -5.30 -2.32 -8.14
C GLY A 58 -4.87 -3.45 -7.22
N VAL A 59 -4.82 -3.18 -5.91
CA VAL A 59 -4.47 -4.21 -4.94
C VAL A 59 -5.52 -5.33 -4.95
N ALA A 60 -6.79 -4.96 -4.95
CA ALA A 60 -7.87 -5.95 -4.96
C ALA A 60 -7.80 -6.85 -6.20
N GLY A 61 -7.50 -6.26 -7.35
CA GLY A 61 -7.46 -7.01 -8.62
C GLY A 61 -6.24 -7.91 -8.78
N LEU A 62 -5.16 -7.64 -8.05
CA LEU A 62 -3.90 -8.38 -8.17
C LEU A 62 -3.50 -9.08 -6.87
N LEU A 63 -4.43 -9.27 -5.95
CA LEU A 63 -4.10 -9.73 -4.61
C LEU A 63 -3.31 -11.04 -4.58
N PRO A 64 -3.68 -12.10 -5.31
CA PRO A 64 -2.90 -13.33 -5.29
C PRO A 64 -1.46 -13.13 -5.78
N GLU A 65 -1.27 -12.34 -6.82
CA GLU A 65 0.06 -12.07 -7.38
C GLU A 65 0.91 -11.25 -6.42
N LEU A 66 0.31 -10.25 -5.78
CA LEU A 66 1.01 -9.43 -4.80
C LEU A 66 1.43 -10.27 -3.60
N ASP A 67 0.52 -11.08 -3.08
CA ASP A 67 0.81 -11.93 -1.93
C ASP A 67 1.90 -12.96 -2.24
N ALA A 68 1.92 -13.51 -3.46
CA ALA A 68 2.95 -14.44 -3.86
C ALA A 68 4.34 -13.79 -3.85
N ARG A 69 4.44 -12.56 -4.37
CA ARG A 69 5.70 -11.81 -4.34
C ARG A 69 6.16 -11.50 -2.93
N ILE A 70 5.23 -11.10 -2.07
CA ILE A 70 5.53 -10.78 -0.68
C ILE A 70 6.01 -12.03 0.06
N THR A 71 5.32 -13.14 -0.11
CA THR A 71 5.68 -14.41 0.53
C THR A 71 7.08 -14.84 0.13
N ASP A 72 7.40 -14.76 -1.16
CA ASP A 72 8.73 -15.09 -1.67
C ASP A 72 9.82 -14.23 -1.04
N ALA A 73 9.59 -12.93 -0.97
CA ALA A 73 10.60 -11.99 -0.49
C ALA A 73 10.74 -12.00 1.04
N ALA A 74 9.68 -12.35 1.74
CA ALA A 74 9.66 -12.34 3.20
C ALA A 74 10.31 -13.57 3.83
N GLU A 75 10.63 -14.57 3.04
CA GLU A 75 11.34 -15.80 3.41
C GLU A 75 10.67 -16.59 4.55
N HIS A 76 10.82 -16.12 5.79
CA HIS A 76 10.34 -16.86 6.96
C HIS A 76 8.97 -16.44 7.45
N TRP A 77 8.34 -15.48 6.79
CA TRP A 77 7.06 -14.94 7.22
C TRP A 77 5.98 -15.20 6.20
N THR A 78 4.89 -15.83 6.63
CA THR A 78 3.71 -16.00 5.77
C THR A 78 2.82 -14.78 5.91
N ILE A 79 2.02 -14.54 4.89
CA ILE A 79 1.07 -13.41 4.88
C ILE A 79 0.17 -13.46 6.12
N GLU A 80 -0.31 -14.65 6.48
CA GLU A 80 -1.23 -14.82 7.62
C GLU A 80 -0.60 -14.46 8.96
N ARG A 81 0.73 -14.52 9.06
CA ARG A 81 1.44 -14.22 10.29
C ARG A 81 1.87 -12.78 10.41
N MET A 82 1.77 -12.03 9.34
CA MET A 82 2.15 -10.62 9.37
C MET A 82 1.10 -9.79 10.08
N PRO A 83 1.51 -8.76 10.84
CA PRO A 83 0.54 -7.79 11.35
C PRO A 83 -0.29 -7.21 10.21
N LEU A 84 -1.57 -6.93 10.46
CA LEU A 84 -2.47 -6.44 9.42
C LEU A 84 -1.96 -5.17 8.73
N VAL A 85 -1.37 -4.25 9.50
CA VAL A 85 -0.80 -3.03 8.93
C VAL A 85 0.33 -3.39 7.96
N ASP A 86 1.25 -4.25 8.40
CA ASP A 86 2.43 -4.59 7.62
C ASP A 86 2.05 -5.24 6.30
N ARG A 87 1.15 -6.24 6.33
CA ARG A 87 0.81 -6.95 5.10
C ARG A 87 0.03 -6.09 4.11
N ASN A 88 -0.84 -5.22 4.60
CA ASN A 88 -1.58 -4.34 3.71
C ASN A 88 -0.71 -3.22 3.15
N LEU A 89 0.24 -2.75 3.94
CA LEU A 89 1.21 -1.77 3.50
C LEU A 89 2.13 -2.36 2.43
N LEU A 90 2.56 -3.59 2.61
CA LEU A 90 3.35 -4.29 1.60
C LEU A 90 2.57 -4.48 0.31
N ARG A 91 1.32 -4.91 0.39
CA ARG A 91 0.46 -5.06 -0.79
C ARG A 91 0.35 -3.76 -1.58
N LEU A 92 0.13 -2.67 -0.86
CA LEU A 92 0.00 -1.34 -1.45
C LEU A 92 1.28 -0.92 -2.17
N ALA A 93 2.42 -1.03 -1.48
CA ALA A 93 3.69 -0.61 -2.03
C ALA A 93 4.14 -1.50 -3.21
N VAL A 94 3.91 -2.81 -3.13
CA VAL A 94 4.26 -3.72 -4.22
C VAL A 94 3.41 -3.41 -5.45
N PHE A 95 2.14 -3.06 -5.26
CA PHE A 95 1.31 -2.61 -6.38
C PHE A 95 1.92 -1.37 -7.05
N GLU A 96 2.33 -0.37 -6.27
CA GLU A 96 2.95 0.82 -6.85
C GLU A 96 4.24 0.50 -7.60
N LEU A 97 5.07 -0.37 -7.02
CA LEU A 97 6.31 -0.77 -7.69
C LEU A 97 6.05 -1.45 -9.04
N ALA A 98 5.04 -2.31 -9.09
CA ALA A 98 4.74 -3.10 -10.29
C ALA A 98 3.93 -2.32 -11.33
N ALA A 99 2.98 -1.50 -10.90
CA ALA A 99 1.99 -0.91 -11.79
C ALA A 99 2.14 0.58 -12.02
N ARG A 100 2.98 1.26 -11.23
CA ARG A 100 3.16 2.72 -11.34
C ARG A 100 4.63 3.06 -11.54
N PRO A 101 5.17 2.75 -12.73
CA PRO A 101 6.62 2.93 -12.97
C PRO A 101 7.07 4.38 -12.90
N GLU A 102 6.16 5.34 -13.06
CA GLU A 102 6.51 6.76 -12.96
C GLU A 102 6.78 7.20 -11.52
N VAL A 103 6.34 6.43 -10.51
CA VAL A 103 6.64 6.74 -9.11
C VAL A 103 8.03 6.20 -8.79
N PRO A 104 8.98 7.04 -8.37
CA PRO A 104 10.34 6.56 -8.10
C PRO A 104 10.36 5.52 -6.99
N THR A 105 11.24 4.52 -7.14
CA THR A 105 11.40 3.47 -6.14
C THR A 105 11.62 4.03 -4.74
N ALA A 106 12.51 5.02 -4.62
CA ALA A 106 12.81 5.64 -3.32
C ALA A 106 11.57 6.22 -2.67
N VAL A 107 10.67 6.82 -3.47
CA VAL A 107 9.44 7.39 -2.94
C VAL A 107 8.52 6.30 -2.41
N VAL A 108 8.35 5.21 -3.18
CA VAL A 108 7.51 4.10 -2.73
C VAL A 108 8.03 3.52 -1.41
N LEU A 109 9.32 3.27 -1.32
CA LEU A 109 9.92 2.71 -0.11
C LEU A 109 9.84 3.66 1.07
N ASP A 110 10.19 4.92 0.88
CA ASP A 110 10.19 5.91 1.97
C ASP A 110 8.79 6.11 2.54
N GLU A 111 7.77 6.20 1.67
CA GLU A 111 6.39 6.35 2.12
C GLU A 111 5.91 5.14 2.91
N ALA A 112 6.26 3.94 2.45
CA ALA A 112 5.87 2.72 3.15
C ALA A 112 6.55 2.61 4.51
N ILE A 113 7.84 2.93 4.58
CA ILE A 113 8.60 2.88 5.82
C ILE A 113 8.03 3.87 6.83
N GLU A 114 7.71 5.09 6.40
CA GLU A 114 7.15 6.10 7.30
C GLU A 114 5.80 5.66 7.86
N LEU A 115 4.94 5.06 7.03
CA LEU A 115 3.66 4.55 7.50
C LEU A 115 3.83 3.37 8.45
N ALA A 116 4.80 2.50 8.20
CA ALA A 116 5.08 1.38 9.09
C ALA A 116 5.52 1.86 10.46
N LYS A 117 6.39 2.86 10.51
CA LYS A 117 6.86 3.44 11.77
C LYS A 117 5.73 4.14 12.52
N LEU A 118 4.88 4.85 11.79
CA LEU A 118 3.79 5.61 12.38
C LEU A 118 2.68 4.71 12.94
N LEU A 119 2.35 3.65 12.22
CA LEU A 119 1.18 2.84 12.50
C LEU A 119 1.48 1.47 13.11
N SER A 120 2.75 1.08 13.15
CA SER A 120 3.15 -0.21 13.70
C SER A 120 4.37 -0.01 14.62
N THR A 121 5.50 -0.62 14.32
CA THR A 121 6.69 -0.53 15.17
C THR A 121 7.93 -0.17 14.35
N ALA A 122 9.03 0.18 15.07
CA ALA A 122 10.30 0.42 14.39
C ALA A 122 10.79 -0.84 13.69
N ASP A 123 10.55 -2.01 14.28
CA ASP A 123 10.90 -3.29 13.66
C ASP A 123 10.11 -3.50 12.38
N SER A 124 8.84 -3.09 12.35
CA SER A 124 8.03 -3.15 11.13
C SER A 124 8.65 -2.31 10.02
N GLY A 125 9.17 -1.12 10.34
CA GLY A 125 9.84 -0.29 9.35
C GLY A 125 11.01 -1.01 8.69
N ARG A 126 11.83 -1.68 9.49
CA ARG A 126 12.97 -2.45 8.97
C ARG A 126 12.52 -3.65 8.13
N PHE A 127 11.51 -4.37 8.63
CA PHE A 127 10.96 -5.53 7.91
C PHE A 127 10.39 -5.12 6.56
N VAL A 128 9.55 -4.10 6.55
CA VAL A 128 8.92 -3.59 5.34
C VAL A 128 10.00 -3.14 4.32
N ASN A 129 11.01 -2.42 4.81
CA ASN A 129 12.09 -1.97 3.92
C ASN A 129 12.83 -3.15 3.29
N GLY A 130 13.15 -4.17 4.07
CA GLY A 130 13.87 -5.33 3.55
C GLY A 130 13.08 -6.08 2.47
N VAL A 131 11.80 -6.30 2.73
CA VAL A 131 10.93 -6.98 1.77
C VAL A 131 10.77 -6.16 0.50
N LEU A 132 10.50 -4.86 0.64
CA LEU A 132 10.29 -3.99 -0.52
C LEU A 132 11.54 -3.79 -1.35
N ALA A 133 12.71 -3.69 -0.70
CA ALA A 133 13.97 -3.56 -1.45
C ALA A 133 14.22 -4.78 -2.33
N ALA A 134 13.95 -5.98 -1.81
CA ALA A 134 14.10 -7.22 -2.56
C ALA A 134 13.12 -7.25 -3.75
N ILE A 135 11.87 -6.88 -3.52
CA ILE A 135 10.86 -6.87 -4.57
C ILE A 135 11.16 -5.80 -5.63
N ALA A 136 11.62 -4.63 -5.20
CA ALA A 136 11.98 -3.55 -6.13
C ALA A 136 13.08 -4.00 -7.08
N ALA A 137 14.08 -4.72 -6.57
CA ALA A 137 15.17 -5.24 -7.40
C ALA A 137 14.64 -6.22 -8.44
N GLU A 138 13.67 -7.05 -8.09
CA GLU A 138 13.04 -8.00 -9.01
C GLU A 138 12.19 -7.31 -10.07
N VAL A 139 11.33 -6.39 -9.63
CA VAL A 139 10.30 -5.79 -10.48
C VAL A 139 10.86 -4.69 -11.37
N ARG A 140 11.80 -3.91 -10.85
CA ARG A 140 12.35 -2.75 -11.55
C ARG A 140 13.78 -2.93 -12.00
N GLY A 141 14.39 -4.05 -11.60
CA GLY A 141 15.76 -4.34 -11.92
C GLY A 141 16.74 -3.58 -11.04
N PRO A 142 18.04 -3.84 -11.21
CA PRO A 142 19.06 -3.11 -10.44
C PRO A 142 19.01 -1.63 -10.78
N ALA A 143 19.26 -0.80 -9.77
CA ALA A 143 19.24 0.65 -9.91
C ALA A 143 20.31 1.13 -10.87
#